data_dda771d4b763e77e5e07496ddcc7ac19
#
_entry.id   dda771d4b763e77e5e07496ddcc7ac19
#
_cell.length_a   1.000
_cell.length_b   1.000
_cell.length_c   1.000
_cell.angle_alpha   90.00
_cell.angle_beta   90.00
_cell.angle_gamma   90.00
#
_symmetry.space_group_name_H-M   'P 1'
#
loop_
_entity.id
_entity.type
_entity.pdbx_description
1 polymer ?
#
loop_
_entity_poly.entity_id
_entity_poly.type
_entity_poly.pdbx_seq_one_letter_code
_entity_poly.pdbx_strand_id
1 'polypeptide(L)'
;VIFNYFPEKNIENFQQSSEGFSSYNNSNLYDDFYSNIYDKLVYSKLKNNFEVGQIINSTKPDEHSYILDIGSGTGHHVNLFEEKNIKVIGVDSSKDMITFSKKKYPNSKFQKGDMMDSMLFSPNTFTHVCSFYFTIYYTKNKSLFFQNCYNWLKPGGYCIVHLVNSDMFDPMLSNPLLYVSPQRYAKSRLTQSKIVFDNMTYKSNFEYKPQENLAIFHEKFIHKNKTRKNEHTLYMESLESIVQIAQHQGFITQGIVDLIACSYEYQYLYIFVKPN
;
A
#
# COMPACT_ATOMS: atom_id res chain seq x y z
N VAL A 1 13.30 15.26 19.43
CA VAL A 1 12.15 14.33 19.52
C VAL A 1 10.91 15.18 19.76
N ILE A 2 10.19 15.51 18.70
CA ILE A 2 8.91 16.24 18.83
C ILE A 2 7.85 15.15 18.87
N PHE A 3 7.40 14.81 20.09
CA PHE A 3 6.21 13.98 20.27
C PHE A 3 4.98 14.84 19.96
N ASN A 4 4.31 14.56 18.86
CA ASN A 4 2.98 15.09 18.64
C ASN A 4 2.03 14.40 19.62
N TYR A 5 1.48 15.18 20.53
CA TYR A 5 0.47 14.77 21.50
C TYR A 5 -0.82 14.44 20.76
N PHE A 6 -1.24 13.18 20.78
CA PHE A 6 -2.55 12.75 20.27
C PHE A 6 -3.43 12.37 21.46
N PRO A 7 -4.71 12.77 21.50
CA PRO A 7 -5.58 12.52 22.63
C PRO A 7 -5.89 11.01 22.79
N GLU A 8 -6.02 10.60 24.06
CA GLU A 8 -6.21 9.22 24.54
C GLU A 8 -7.41 8.45 23.94
N LYS A 9 -8.30 9.10 23.19
CA LYS A 9 -9.56 8.51 22.70
C LYS A 9 -9.44 7.36 21.70
N ASN A 10 -8.28 7.11 21.09
CA ASN A 10 -8.12 6.12 20.01
C ASN A 10 -7.69 4.73 20.48
N ILE A 11 -7.60 4.49 21.79
CA ILE A 11 -7.14 3.20 22.34
C ILE A 11 -8.32 2.33 22.83
N GLU A 12 -9.54 2.87 22.87
CA GLU A 12 -10.71 2.18 23.44
C GLU A 12 -11.16 0.94 22.65
N ASN A 13 -10.86 0.85 21.35
CA ASN A 13 -11.30 -0.27 20.50
C ASN A 13 -10.46 -1.56 20.66
N PHE A 14 -9.53 -1.60 21.60
CA PHE A 14 -8.80 -2.82 21.98
C PHE A 14 -9.69 -3.79 22.80
N GLN A 15 -11.00 -3.55 22.89
CA GLN A 15 -11.85 -4.05 23.97
C GLN A 15 -12.64 -5.35 23.74
N GLN A 16 -12.48 -6.09 22.63
CA GLN A 16 -13.34 -7.26 22.41
C GLN A 16 -12.60 -8.59 22.27
N SER A 17 -11.87 -9.02 23.28
CA SER A 17 -11.67 -10.44 23.55
C SER A 17 -11.53 -10.67 25.06
N SER A 18 -12.27 -11.61 25.60
CA SER A 18 -12.27 -12.02 27.01
C SER A 18 -10.96 -12.66 27.48
N GLU A 19 -10.05 -12.96 26.56
CA GLU A 19 -8.69 -13.42 26.79
C GLU A 19 -7.71 -12.38 26.24
N GLY A 20 -6.69 -12.02 27.01
CA GLY A 20 -5.72 -10.97 26.70
C GLY A 20 -4.90 -11.16 25.40
N PHE A 21 -5.39 -11.96 24.45
CA PHE A 21 -4.72 -12.32 23.19
C PHE A 21 -5.70 -12.38 22.02
N SER A 22 -5.33 -11.77 20.87
CA SER A 22 -6.06 -11.87 19.60
C SER A 22 -5.10 -12.07 18.44
N SER A 23 -5.53 -12.84 17.43
CA SER A 23 -4.76 -13.12 16.20
C SER A 23 -5.60 -12.84 14.96
N TYR A 24 -5.00 -12.15 13.99
CA TYR A 24 -5.63 -11.72 12.73
C TYR A 24 -4.74 -12.08 11.54
N ASN A 25 -5.37 -12.37 10.42
CA ASN A 25 -4.68 -12.65 9.14
C ASN A 25 -5.26 -11.78 8.02
N ASN A 26 -4.77 -11.93 6.79
CA ASN A 26 -5.13 -11.09 5.65
C ASN A 26 -6.63 -10.75 5.52
N SER A 27 -7.51 -11.70 5.82
CA SER A 27 -8.96 -11.53 5.60
C SER A 27 -9.65 -10.59 6.60
N ASN A 28 -9.09 -10.43 7.80
CA ASN A 28 -9.70 -9.66 8.88
C ASN A 28 -8.72 -8.71 9.60
N LEU A 29 -7.54 -8.53 9.03
CA LEU A 29 -6.46 -7.77 9.61
C LEU A 29 -6.75 -6.26 9.64
N TYR A 30 -7.27 -5.73 8.54
CA TYR A 30 -7.56 -4.31 8.35
C TYR A 30 -8.91 -3.91 8.96
N ASP A 31 -9.06 -4.13 10.27
CA ASP A 31 -10.22 -3.77 11.08
C ASP A 31 -10.14 -2.32 11.62
N ASP A 32 -11.11 -1.92 12.43
CA ASP A 32 -11.18 -0.58 13.03
C ASP A 32 -9.94 -0.24 13.86
N PHE A 33 -9.43 -1.18 14.66
CA PHE A 33 -8.19 -0.94 15.43
C PHE A 33 -7.03 -0.64 14.48
N TYR A 34 -6.83 -1.47 13.45
CA TYR A 34 -5.68 -1.33 12.57
C TYR A 34 -5.78 -0.08 11.69
N SER A 35 -6.98 0.29 11.21
CA SER A 35 -7.20 1.51 10.43
C SER A 35 -6.86 2.78 11.22
N ASN A 36 -7.10 2.79 12.54
CA ASN A 36 -6.80 3.94 13.40
C ASN A 36 -5.30 4.12 13.70
N ILE A 37 -4.49 3.05 13.59
CA ILE A 37 -3.05 3.12 13.86
C ILE A 37 -2.20 3.04 12.59
N TYR A 38 -2.78 2.67 11.45
CA TYR A 38 -2.09 2.41 10.19
C TYR A 38 -1.16 3.56 9.77
N ASP A 39 -1.65 4.79 9.82
CA ASP A 39 -0.86 5.95 9.45
C ASP A 39 0.36 6.17 10.36
N LYS A 40 0.28 5.80 11.63
CA LYS A 40 1.43 5.89 12.56
C LYS A 40 2.53 4.88 12.20
N LEU A 41 2.17 3.79 11.52
CA LEU A 41 3.09 2.70 11.17
C LEU A 41 3.73 2.89 9.80
N VAL A 42 2.94 3.35 8.80
CA VAL A 42 3.36 3.26 7.38
C VAL A 42 3.27 4.58 6.62
N TYR A 43 2.58 5.60 7.12
CA TYR A 43 2.42 6.84 6.40
C TYR A 43 3.73 7.63 6.30
N SER A 44 4.13 7.94 5.09
CA SER A 44 5.24 8.86 4.80
C SER A 44 4.77 9.95 3.84
N LYS A 45 4.65 11.17 4.36
CA LYS A 45 4.27 12.35 3.55
C LYS A 45 5.24 12.56 2.40
N LEU A 46 6.55 12.37 2.64
CA LEU A 46 7.58 12.52 1.62
C LEU A 46 7.37 11.54 0.47
N LYS A 47 7.19 10.24 0.79
CA LYS A 47 6.97 9.20 -0.20
C LYS A 47 5.70 9.44 -1.00
N ASN A 48 4.56 9.67 -0.33
CA ASN A 48 3.28 9.83 -1.00
C ASN A 48 3.27 11.04 -1.94
N ASN A 49 3.85 12.17 -1.52
CA ASN A 49 4.00 13.36 -2.39
C ASN A 49 4.93 13.08 -3.58
N PHE A 50 6.03 12.35 -3.35
CA PHE A 50 6.96 11.98 -4.41
C PHE A 50 6.27 11.09 -5.45
N GLU A 51 5.57 10.04 -5.02
CA GLU A 51 4.83 9.11 -5.88
C GLU A 51 3.81 9.84 -6.75
N VAL A 52 2.93 10.64 -6.13
CA VAL A 52 1.92 11.41 -6.85
C VAL A 52 2.57 12.41 -7.83
N GLY A 53 3.63 13.10 -7.39
CA GLY A 53 4.39 14.02 -8.25
C GLY A 53 5.00 13.33 -9.46
N GLN A 54 5.59 12.15 -9.28
CA GLN A 54 6.18 11.37 -10.38
C GLN A 54 5.13 10.84 -11.36
N ILE A 55 3.96 10.40 -10.86
CA ILE A 55 2.85 9.98 -11.71
C ILE A 55 2.37 11.16 -12.57
N ILE A 56 2.14 12.33 -11.96
CA ILE A 56 1.72 13.53 -12.69
C ILE A 56 2.75 13.92 -13.76
N ASN A 57 4.03 13.89 -13.41
CA ASN A 57 5.11 14.26 -14.35
C ASN A 57 5.23 13.27 -15.51
N SER A 58 5.03 11.98 -15.26
CA SER A 58 5.23 10.92 -16.25
C SER A 58 4.03 10.68 -17.16
N THR A 59 2.80 10.86 -16.64
CA THR A 59 1.56 10.53 -17.36
C THR A 59 0.71 11.75 -17.70
N LYS A 60 1.03 12.92 -17.12
CA LYS A 60 0.40 14.23 -17.39
C LYS A 60 -1.13 14.17 -17.37
N PRO A 61 -1.75 13.72 -16.25
CA PRO A 61 -3.20 13.72 -16.13
C PRO A 61 -3.75 15.15 -16.22
N ASP A 62 -4.91 15.29 -16.84
CA ASP A 62 -5.63 16.52 -17.10
C ASP A 62 -7.03 16.50 -16.45
N GLU A 63 -7.85 17.48 -16.76
CA GLU A 63 -9.22 17.62 -16.26
C GLU A 63 -10.18 16.50 -16.70
N HIS A 64 -9.84 15.78 -17.77
CA HIS A 64 -10.60 14.62 -18.28
C HIS A 64 -10.11 13.30 -17.67
N SER A 65 -9.03 13.34 -16.93
CA SER A 65 -8.44 12.16 -16.30
C SER A 65 -9.32 11.69 -15.14
N TYR A 66 -9.41 10.36 -15.01
CA TYR A 66 -10.08 9.71 -13.89
C TYR A 66 -9.21 8.59 -13.36
N ILE A 67 -8.77 8.73 -12.12
CA ILE A 67 -7.84 7.80 -11.47
C ILE A 67 -8.62 6.84 -10.57
N LEU A 68 -8.24 5.58 -10.58
CA LEU A 68 -8.60 4.56 -9.61
C LEU A 68 -7.39 4.28 -8.71
N ASP A 69 -7.53 4.41 -7.39
CA ASP A 69 -6.55 3.99 -6.40
C ASP A 69 -7.01 2.68 -5.75
N ILE A 70 -6.36 1.56 -6.10
CA ILE A 70 -6.66 0.21 -5.60
C ILE A 70 -5.88 -0.06 -4.31
N GLY A 71 -6.59 -0.50 -3.26
CA GLY A 71 -6.03 -0.65 -1.92
C GLY A 71 -5.75 0.72 -1.30
N SER A 72 -6.71 1.63 -1.42
CA SER A 72 -6.54 3.05 -1.04
C SER A 72 -6.31 3.28 0.46
N GLY A 73 -6.57 2.26 1.30
CA GLY A 73 -6.34 2.30 2.74
C GLY A 73 -6.98 3.51 3.41
N THR A 74 -6.14 4.32 4.07
CA THR A 74 -6.56 5.53 4.77
C THR A 74 -6.76 6.77 3.88
N GLY A 75 -6.61 6.62 2.54
CA GLY A 75 -7.03 7.60 1.54
C GLY A 75 -6.03 8.72 1.22
N HIS A 76 -4.79 8.64 1.65
CA HIS A 76 -3.81 9.72 1.45
C HIS A 76 -3.52 10.03 -0.03
N HIS A 77 -3.34 9.02 -0.89
CA HIS A 77 -3.08 9.22 -2.32
C HIS A 77 -4.28 9.85 -3.01
N VAL A 78 -5.50 9.39 -2.66
CA VAL A 78 -6.76 9.98 -3.17
C VAL A 78 -6.79 11.47 -2.88
N ASN A 79 -6.58 11.88 -1.62
CA ASN A 79 -6.57 13.28 -1.23
C ASN A 79 -5.47 14.09 -1.99
N LEU A 80 -4.27 13.52 -2.14
CA LEU A 80 -3.17 14.20 -2.84
C LEU A 80 -3.47 14.43 -4.34
N PHE A 81 -4.16 13.51 -5.02
CA PHE A 81 -4.60 13.73 -6.40
C PHE A 81 -5.68 14.81 -6.46
N GLU A 82 -6.66 14.81 -5.53
CA GLU A 82 -7.70 15.84 -5.48
C GLU A 82 -7.14 17.24 -5.19
N GLU A 83 -6.11 17.36 -4.34
CA GLU A 83 -5.39 18.63 -4.11
C GLU A 83 -4.74 19.17 -5.40
N LYS A 84 -4.53 18.32 -6.41
CA LYS A 84 -4.05 18.70 -7.76
C LYS A 84 -5.17 18.85 -8.78
N ASN A 85 -6.44 18.90 -8.32
CA ASN A 85 -7.63 18.98 -9.15
C ASN A 85 -7.81 17.80 -10.11
N ILE A 86 -7.29 16.63 -9.76
CA ILE A 86 -7.42 15.40 -10.55
C ILE A 86 -8.54 14.57 -9.95
N LYS A 87 -9.50 14.15 -10.79
CA LYS A 87 -10.60 13.30 -10.37
C LYS A 87 -10.10 11.90 -10.02
N VAL A 88 -10.45 11.41 -8.83
CA VAL A 88 -10.00 10.11 -8.33
C VAL A 88 -11.09 9.41 -7.52
N ILE A 89 -11.03 8.09 -7.45
CA ILE A 89 -11.78 7.25 -6.52
C ILE A 89 -10.84 6.24 -5.86
N GLY A 90 -10.95 6.10 -4.55
CA GLY A 90 -10.25 5.05 -3.79
C GLY A 90 -11.13 3.82 -3.59
N VAL A 91 -10.53 2.64 -3.74
CA VAL A 91 -11.16 1.36 -3.47
C VAL A 91 -10.32 0.57 -2.49
N ASP A 92 -10.99 -0.02 -1.50
CA ASP A 92 -10.37 -0.96 -0.55
C ASP A 92 -11.33 -2.08 -0.20
N SER A 93 -10.80 -3.28 0.02
CA SER A 93 -11.60 -4.45 0.43
C SER A 93 -12.08 -4.35 1.88
N SER A 94 -11.34 -3.62 2.73
CA SER A 94 -11.70 -3.39 4.12
C SER A 94 -12.78 -2.32 4.25
N LYS A 95 -13.91 -2.70 4.88
CA LYS A 95 -14.97 -1.76 5.27
C LYS A 95 -14.47 -0.70 6.24
N ASP A 96 -13.58 -1.07 7.16
CA ASP A 96 -13.11 -0.19 8.22
C ASP A 96 -12.10 0.84 7.67
N MET A 97 -11.22 0.44 6.71
CA MET A 97 -10.39 1.38 5.95
C MET A 97 -11.24 2.40 5.19
N ILE A 98 -12.29 1.96 4.49
CA ILE A 98 -13.22 2.85 3.78
C ILE A 98 -13.97 3.77 4.74
N THR A 99 -14.39 3.27 5.89
CA THR A 99 -15.05 4.10 6.92
C THR A 99 -14.10 5.16 7.45
N PHE A 100 -12.86 4.78 7.74
CA PHE A 100 -11.82 5.68 8.21
C PHE A 100 -11.47 6.75 7.16
N SER A 101 -11.24 6.35 5.90
CA SER A 101 -10.89 7.28 4.83
C SER A 101 -11.99 8.30 4.56
N LYS A 102 -13.27 7.89 4.53
CA LYS A 102 -14.42 8.79 4.41
C LYS A 102 -14.54 9.79 5.56
N LYS A 103 -14.23 9.36 6.78
CA LYS A 103 -14.22 10.26 7.94
C LYS A 103 -13.08 11.27 7.87
N LYS A 104 -11.92 10.84 7.37
CA LYS A 104 -10.72 11.66 7.26
C LYS A 104 -10.81 12.65 6.10
N TYR A 105 -11.35 12.22 4.97
CA TYR A 105 -11.50 12.98 3.73
C TYR A 105 -12.96 12.97 3.25
N PRO A 106 -13.87 13.74 3.90
CA PRO A 106 -15.32 13.62 3.69
C PRO A 106 -15.76 14.04 2.30
N ASN A 107 -14.97 14.82 1.58
CA ASN A 107 -15.28 15.28 0.21
C ASN A 107 -14.75 14.31 -0.87
N SER A 108 -13.89 13.36 -0.49
CA SER A 108 -13.28 12.40 -1.42
C SER A 108 -14.19 11.18 -1.64
N LYS A 109 -14.00 10.53 -2.79
CA LYS A 109 -14.78 9.35 -3.16
C LYS A 109 -14.06 8.07 -2.77
N PHE A 110 -14.72 7.29 -1.94
CA PHE A 110 -14.23 5.96 -1.53
C PHE A 110 -15.33 4.92 -1.65
N GLN A 111 -14.97 3.73 -2.13
CA GLN A 111 -15.87 2.60 -2.33
C GLN A 111 -15.24 1.32 -1.78
N LYS A 112 -16.05 0.52 -1.06
CA LYS A 112 -15.64 -0.85 -0.73
C LYS A 112 -15.68 -1.70 -2.01
N GLY A 113 -14.60 -2.44 -2.29
CA GLY A 113 -14.53 -3.35 -3.43
C GLY A 113 -13.29 -4.23 -3.38
N ASP A 114 -13.36 -5.38 -4.03
CA ASP A 114 -12.25 -6.30 -4.18
C ASP A 114 -11.62 -6.11 -5.57
N MET A 115 -10.30 -5.89 -5.62
CA MET A 115 -9.55 -5.78 -6.88
C MET A 115 -9.63 -7.03 -7.76
N MET A 116 -10.04 -8.16 -7.17
CA MET A 116 -10.22 -9.43 -7.88
C MET A 116 -11.61 -9.58 -8.49
N ASP A 117 -12.56 -8.67 -8.19
CA ASP A 117 -13.89 -8.65 -8.79
C ASP A 117 -13.86 -7.94 -10.15
N SER A 118 -13.92 -8.70 -11.24
CA SER A 118 -13.91 -8.16 -12.60
C SER A 118 -15.12 -7.28 -12.93
N MET A 119 -16.21 -7.41 -12.18
CA MET A 119 -17.45 -6.64 -12.35
C MET A 119 -17.49 -5.37 -11.51
N LEU A 120 -16.43 -5.07 -10.74
CA LEU A 120 -16.38 -3.92 -9.84
C LEU A 120 -16.55 -2.59 -10.59
N PHE A 121 -16.02 -2.49 -11.80
CA PHE A 121 -16.17 -1.33 -12.67
C PHE A 121 -16.45 -1.75 -14.12
N SER A 122 -17.13 -0.86 -14.84
CA SER A 122 -17.34 -1.01 -16.27
C SER A 122 -16.00 -0.90 -17.04
N PRO A 123 -15.87 -1.58 -18.19
CA PRO A 123 -14.70 -1.43 -19.05
C PRO A 123 -14.47 0.02 -19.49
N ASN A 124 -13.20 0.38 -19.70
CA ASN A 124 -12.79 1.69 -20.22
C ASN A 124 -13.30 2.89 -19.38
N THR A 125 -13.38 2.72 -18.06
CA THR A 125 -13.83 3.78 -17.13
C THR A 125 -12.72 4.75 -16.78
N PHE A 126 -11.50 4.24 -16.53
CA PHE A 126 -10.39 5.02 -15.96
C PHE A 126 -9.33 5.34 -17.01
N THR A 127 -8.66 6.47 -16.80
CA THR A 127 -7.43 6.83 -17.54
C THR A 127 -6.19 6.33 -16.82
N HIS A 128 -6.26 6.18 -15.49
CA HIS A 128 -5.19 5.68 -14.66
C HIS A 128 -5.73 4.71 -13.63
N VAL A 129 -5.01 3.63 -13.39
CA VAL A 129 -5.22 2.69 -12.28
C VAL A 129 -3.92 2.63 -11.50
N CYS A 130 -3.96 2.99 -10.22
CA CYS A 130 -2.82 2.99 -9.31
C CYS A 130 -2.97 1.91 -8.25
N SER A 131 -1.87 1.28 -7.87
CA SER A 131 -1.80 0.34 -6.75
C SER A 131 -0.50 0.57 -6.01
N PHE A 132 -0.59 1.12 -4.81
CA PHE A 132 0.56 1.54 -4.01
C PHE A 132 0.92 0.53 -2.94
N TYR A 133 2.09 0.71 -2.33
CA TYR A 133 2.62 -0.15 -1.28
C TYR A 133 2.58 -1.64 -1.69
N PHE A 134 2.24 -2.50 -0.75
CA PHE A 134 2.20 -3.95 -0.95
C PHE A 134 0.86 -4.49 -1.47
N THR A 135 -0.05 -3.64 -1.92
CA THR A 135 -1.41 -4.05 -2.32
C THR A 135 -1.41 -5.22 -3.31
N ILE A 136 -0.59 -5.18 -4.37
CA ILE A 136 -0.50 -6.25 -5.36
C ILE A 136 -0.01 -7.58 -4.76
N TYR A 137 0.79 -7.53 -3.70
CA TYR A 137 1.35 -8.73 -3.08
C TYR A 137 0.35 -9.50 -2.20
N TYR A 138 -0.82 -8.92 -1.92
CA TYR A 138 -1.90 -9.63 -1.21
C TYR A 138 -2.65 -10.62 -2.09
N THR A 139 -2.52 -10.55 -3.42
CA THR A 139 -3.11 -11.55 -4.31
C THR A 139 -2.07 -12.51 -4.88
N LYS A 140 -2.41 -13.81 -4.90
CA LYS A 140 -1.66 -14.82 -5.61
C LYS A 140 -1.91 -14.76 -7.13
N ASN A 141 -3.10 -14.32 -7.56
CA ASN A 141 -3.48 -14.28 -8.96
C ASN A 141 -3.25 -12.89 -9.57
N LYS A 142 -1.98 -12.52 -9.76
CA LYS A 142 -1.60 -11.25 -10.39
C LYS A 142 -2.06 -11.13 -11.85
N SER A 143 -2.25 -12.27 -12.52
CA SER A 143 -2.81 -12.28 -13.88
C SER A 143 -4.22 -11.69 -13.91
N LEU A 144 -5.10 -12.12 -13.00
CA LEU A 144 -6.46 -11.56 -12.89
C LEU A 144 -6.43 -10.10 -12.45
N PHE A 145 -5.53 -9.73 -11.53
CA PHE A 145 -5.35 -8.32 -11.13
C PHE A 145 -5.05 -7.44 -12.36
N PHE A 146 -4.03 -7.80 -13.16
CA PHE A 146 -3.68 -7.02 -14.36
C PHE A 146 -4.76 -7.09 -15.43
N GLN A 147 -5.45 -8.21 -15.59
CA GLN A 147 -6.59 -8.33 -16.51
C GLN A 147 -7.71 -7.37 -16.13
N ASN A 148 -8.05 -7.27 -14.84
CA ASN A 148 -9.05 -6.32 -14.34
C ASN A 148 -8.62 -4.88 -14.58
N CYS A 149 -7.38 -4.53 -14.24
CA CYS A 149 -6.81 -3.20 -14.51
C CYS A 149 -6.88 -2.86 -16.01
N TYR A 150 -6.50 -3.80 -16.88
CA TYR A 150 -6.55 -3.63 -18.33
C TYR A 150 -7.97 -3.37 -18.83
N ASN A 151 -8.94 -4.13 -18.35
CA ASN A 151 -10.34 -3.98 -18.72
C ASN A 151 -10.93 -2.63 -18.27
N TRP A 152 -10.61 -2.18 -17.06
CA TRP A 152 -11.11 -0.92 -16.52
C TRP A 152 -10.46 0.31 -17.15
N LEU A 153 -9.25 0.18 -17.68
CA LEU A 153 -8.53 1.25 -18.35
C LEU A 153 -9.06 1.52 -19.76
N LYS A 154 -9.13 2.80 -20.11
CA LYS A 154 -9.31 3.27 -21.47
C LYS A 154 -8.08 2.90 -22.32
N PRO A 155 -8.22 2.74 -23.65
CA PRO A 155 -7.07 2.71 -24.55
C PRO A 155 -6.17 3.94 -24.30
N GLY A 156 -4.85 3.76 -24.34
CA GLY A 156 -3.87 4.78 -23.97
C GLY A 156 -3.76 5.07 -22.48
N GLY A 157 -4.53 4.39 -21.62
CA GLY A 157 -4.52 4.57 -20.17
C GLY A 157 -3.35 3.86 -19.47
N TYR A 158 -3.05 4.28 -18.25
CA TYR A 158 -1.88 3.86 -17.48
C TYR A 158 -2.24 2.99 -16.29
N CYS A 159 -1.50 1.91 -16.08
CA CYS A 159 -1.49 1.13 -14.84
C CYS A 159 -0.18 1.39 -14.10
N ILE A 160 -0.26 1.95 -12.91
CA ILE A 160 0.90 2.28 -12.08
C ILE A 160 0.91 1.37 -10.87
N VAL A 161 1.98 0.58 -10.71
CA VAL A 161 2.06 -0.41 -9.64
C VAL A 161 3.36 -0.25 -8.88
N HIS A 162 3.27 -0.19 -7.55
CA HIS A 162 4.44 -0.24 -6.68
C HIS A 162 4.95 -1.68 -6.61
N LEU A 163 6.18 -1.88 -7.06
CA LEU A 163 6.87 -3.16 -7.03
C LEU A 163 8.19 -3.05 -6.27
N VAL A 164 8.64 -4.15 -5.70
CA VAL A 164 9.90 -4.22 -4.94
C VAL A 164 10.79 -5.32 -5.47
N ASN A 165 12.10 -5.11 -5.39
CA ASN A 165 13.03 -6.22 -5.51
C ASN A 165 12.98 -7.03 -4.21
N SER A 166 12.33 -8.19 -4.25
CA SER A 166 12.02 -9.01 -3.07
C SER A 166 13.26 -9.49 -2.32
N ASP A 167 14.40 -9.60 -3.00
CA ASP A 167 15.67 -10.03 -2.39
C ASP A 167 16.42 -8.89 -1.71
N MET A 168 16.18 -7.64 -2.11
CA MET A 168 17.05 -6.52 -1.76
C MET A 168 16.39 -5.43 -0.93
N PHE A 169 15.06 -5.22 -1.05
CA PHE A 169 14.37 -4.12 -0.37
C PHE A 169 14.32 -4.30 1.15
N ASP A 170 14.28 -3.20 1.89
CA ASP A 170 13.98 -3.23 3.32
C ASP A 170 12.48 -3.20 3.56
N PRO A 171 11.91 -4.27 4.17
CA PRO A 171 10.51 -4.29 4.56
C PRO A 171 10.20 -3.39 5.76
N MET A 172 11.22 -3.08 6.56
CA MET A 172 11.10 -2.17 7.70
C MET A 172 11.63 -0.81 7.32
N LEU A 173 10.77 0.19 7.43
CA LEU A 173 11.16 1.55 7.21
C LEU A 173 12.01 2.03 8.39
N SER A 174 13.21 2.49 8.10
CA SER A 174 13.99 3.26 9.07
C SER A 174 13.23 4.55 9.36
N ASN A 175 13.21 4.95 10.62
CA ASN A 175 12.64 6.23 11.02
C ASN A 175 13.22 7.36 10.11
N PRO A 176 12.40 8.11 9.35
CA PRO A 176 12.88 9.14 8.43
C PRO A 176 13.62 10.28 9.14
N LEU A 177 13.61 10.33 10.47
CA LEU A 177 14.38 11.27 11.28
C LEU A 177 15.83 10.83 11.53
N LEU A 178 16.15 9.57 11.25
CA LEU A 178 17.53 9.11 11.24
C LEU A 178 17.98 9.13 9.78
N TYR A 179 18.96 9.95 9.46
CA TYR A 179 19.76 9.84 8.23
C TYR A 179 20.46 8.48 8.23
N VAL A 180 19.70 7.42 8.01
CA VAL A 180 20.27 6.09 7.86
C VAL A 180 20.80 6.03 6.44
N SER A 181 22.06 5.69 6.35
CA SER A 181 22.74 5.44 5.09
C SER A 181 21.88 4.52 4.20
N PRO A 182 21.76 4.81 2.91
CA PRO A 182 21.04 3.95 1.98
C PRO A 182 21.44 2.50 2.16
N GLN A 183 20.50 1.60 1.99
CA GLN A 183 20.66 0.15 2.20
C GLN A 183 21.74 -0.50 1.36
N ARG A 184 22.09 0.11 0.19
CA ARG A 184 23.20 -0.35 -0.65
C ARG A 184 24.54 -0.53 0.10
N TYR A 185 24.65 0.09 1.27
CA TYR A 185 25.80 -0.05 2.18
C TYR A 185 25.52 -0.92 3.39
N ALA A 186 24.27 -1.34 3.59
CA ALA A 186 23.93 -2.25 4.69
C ALA A 186 24.37 -3.67 4.36
N LYS A 187 25.03 -4.32 5.32
CA LYS A 187 25.44 -5.73 5.18
C LYS A 187 24.29 -6.73 5.35
N SER A 188 23.15 -6.27 5.87
CA SER A 188 21.99 -7.10 6.13
C SER A 188 20.71 -6.26 6.04
N ARG A 189 19.61 -6.90 5.61
CA ARG A 189 18.29 -6.29 5.52
C ARG A 189 17.71 -6.04 6.92
N LEU A 190 16.96 -4.95 7.07
CA LEU A 190 16.18 -4.66 8.27
C LEU A 190 14.85 -5.43 8.20
N THR A 191 14.82 -6.61 8.81
CA THR A 191 13.63 -7.49 8.81
C THR A 191 12.84 -7.42 10.11
N GLN A 192 13.37 -6.75 11.13
CA GLN A 192 12.72 -6.65 12.45
C GLN A 192 12.69 -5.20 12.92
N SER A 193 11.62 -4.82 13.57
CA SER A 193 11.52 -3.54 14.26
C SER A 193 10.87 -3.66 15.64
N LYS A 194 11.20 -2.71 16.51
CA LYS A 194 10.52 -2.50 17.78
C LYS A 194 10.35 -1.01 18.00
N ILE A 195 9.10 -0.58 18.12
CA ILE A 195 8.73 0.81 18.34
C ILE A 195 7.87 0.88 19.60
N VAL A 196 8.10 1.89 20.42
CA VAL A 196 7.24 2.20 21.57
C VAL A 196 6.61 3.54 21.28
N PHE A 197 5.28 3.58 21.23
CA PHE A 197 4.52 4.81 21.04
C PHE A 197 3.28 4.81 21.93
N ASP A 198 3.00 5.95 22.52
CA ASP A 198 1.97 6.09 23.55
C ASP A 198 2.23 5.05 24.66
N ASN A 199 1.21 4.27 25.01
CA ASN A 199 1.32 3.17 25.98
C ASN A 199 1.41 1.79 25.32
N MET A 200 1.83 1.72 24.05
CA MET A 200 1.86 0.50 23.27
C MET A 200 3.27 0.19 22.76
N THR A 201 3.65 -1.08 22.81
CA THR A 201 4.85 -1.60 22.13
C THR A 201 4.41 -2.30 20.85
N TYR A 202 4.96 -1.85 19.73
CA TYR A 202 4.85 -2.49 18.44
C TYR A 202 6.13 -3.26 18.14
N LYS A 203 6.00 -4.49 17.67
CA LYS A 203 7.11 -5.30 17.15
C LYS A 203 6.70 -5.88 15.81
N SER A 204 7.63 -5.93 14.88
CA SER A 204 7.42 -6.56 13.58
C SER A 204 8.58 -7.46 13.19
N ASN A 205 8.29 -8.46 12.37
CA ASN A 205 9.25 -9.36 11.77
C ASN A 205 8.79 -9.75 10.37
N PHE A 206 9.68 -9.64 9.40
CA PHE A 206 9.43 -9.98 8.00
C PHE A 206 10.29 -11.17 7.62
N GLU A 207 9.67 -12.25 7.18
CA GLU A 207 10.31 -13.48 6.75
C GLU A 207 10.01 -13.70 5.27
N TYR A 208 11.05 -13.63 4.42
CA TYR A 208 10.94 -13.91 2.99
C TYR A 208 11.41 -15.32 2.67
N LYS A 209 10.62 -16.07 1.91
CA LYS A 209 10.86 -17.44 1.45
C LYS A 209 10.97 -17.45 -0.07
N PRO A 210 12.17 -17.22 -0.63
CA PRO A 210 12.34 -17.03 -2.06
C PRO A 210 11.90 -18.23 -2.91
N GLN A 211 12.12 -19.48 -2.45
CA GLN A 211 11.68 -20.68 -3.17
C GLN A 211 10.17 -20.83 -3.30
N GLU A 212 9.42 -20.20 -2.40
CA GLU A 212 7.96 -20.21 -2.40
C GLU A 212 7.36 -18.94 -3.03
N ASN A 213 8.19 -17.94 -3.37
CA ASN A 213 7.78 -16.59 -3.73
C ASN A 213 6.82 -16.00 -2.67
N LEU A 214 7.11 -16.22 -1.41
CA LEU A 214 6.24 -15.90 -0.29
C LEU A 214 6.98 -15.10 0.77
N ALA A 215 6.31 -14.10 1.33
CA ALA A 215 6.75 -13.48 2.56
C ALA A 215 5.65 -13.52 3.62
N ILE A 216 6.08 -13.72 4.87
CA ILE A 216 5.22 -13.63 6.04
C ILE A 216 5.67 -12.41 6.85
N PHE A 217 4.77 -11.48 7.02
CA PHE A 217 5.02 -10.30 7.84
C PHE A 217 4.20 -10.39 9.12
N HIS A 218 4.91 -10.57 10.22
CA HIS A 218 4.33 -10.65 11.56
C HIS A 218 4.38 -9.31 12.25
N GLU A 219 3.28 -8.91 12.84
CA GLU A 219 3.18 -7.75 13.71
C GLU A 219 2.66 -8.16 15.08
N LYS A 220 3.17 -7.51 16.12
CA LYS A 220 2.71 -7.72 17.49
C LYS A 220 2.53 -6.37 18.19
N PHE A 221 1.32 -6.13 18.64
CA PHE A 221 0.94 -4.97 19.44
C PHE A 221 0.74 -5.41 20.88
N ILE A 222 1.39 -4.73 21.82
CA ILE A 222 1.31 -5.01 23.24
C ILE A 222 0.90 -3.74 23.96
N HIS A 223 -0.26 -3.75 24.58
CA HIS A 223 -0.79 -2.65 25.37
C HIS A 223 -1.28 -3.18 26.73
N LYS A 224 -0.63 -2.75 27.84
CA LYS A 224 -0.89 -3.31 29.18
C LYS A 224 -0.80 -4.85 29.14
N ASN A 225 -1.87 -5.55 29.55
CA ASN A 225 -1.95 -7.02 29.58
C ASN A 225 -2.56 -7.63 28.31
N LYS A 226 -2.80 -6.81 27.26
CA LYS A 226 -3.40 -7.28 26.00
C LYS A 226 -2.35 -7.39 24.91
N THR A 227 -2.45 -8.43 24.11
CA THR A 227 -1.59 -8.67 22.96
C THR A 227 -2.43 -8.96 21.73
N ARG A 228 -2.18 -8.22 20.65
CA ARG A 228 -2.70 -8.51 19.31
C ARG A 228 -1.54 -8.95 18.43
N LYS A 229 -1.75 -10.01 17.64
CA LYS A 229 -0.83 -10.45 16.58
C LYS A 229 -1.54 -10.35 15.24
N ASN A 230 -0.85 -9.80 14.26
CA ASN A 230 -1.25 -9.80 12.87
C ASN A 230 -0.25 -10.63 12.07
N GLU A 231 -0.75 -11.33 11.06
CA GLU A 231 0.04 -12.07 10.11
C GLU A 231 -0.39 -11.71 8.69
N HIS A 232 0.51 -11.12 7.93
CA HIS A 232 0.31 -10.81 6.51
C HIS A 232 1.00 -11.89 5.68
N THR A 233 0.28 -12.47 4.76
CA THR A 233 0.81 -13.37 3.74
C THR A 233 0.92 -12.60 2.44
N LEU A 234 2.15 -12.45 1.93
CA LEU A 234 2.45 -11.68 0.73
C LEU A 234 3.06 -12.61 -0.33
N TYR A 235 2.45 -12.64 -1.50
CA TYR A 235 2.93 -13.40 -2.66
C TYR A 235 3.90 -12.54 -3.45
N MET A 236 5.22 -12.81 -3.30
CA MET A 236 6.30 -11.93 -3.72
C MET A 236 7.15 -12.58 -4.82
N GLU A 237 6.55 -12.74 -5.99
CA GLU A 237 7.27 -13.12 -7.20
C GLU A 237 8.32 -12.04 -7.56
N SER A 238 9.32 -12.42 -8.35
CA SER A 238 10.35 -11.47 -8.81
C SER A 238 9.75 -10.33 -9.64
N LEU A 239 10.43 -9.19 -9.67
CA LEU A 239 10.05 -8.05 -10.51
C LEU A 239 9.81 -8.46 -11.96
N GLU A 240 10.72 -9.25 -12.53
CA GLU A 240 10.68 -9.71 -13.92
C GLU A 240 9.44 -10.57 -14.16
N SER A 241 9.10 -11.46 -13.22
CA SER A 241 7.91 -12.30 -13.32
C SER A 241 6.62 -11.48 -13.29
N ILE A 242 6.53 -10.48 -12.42
CA ILE A 242 5.35 -9.60 -12.33
C ILE A 242 5.21 -8.75 -13.59
N VAL A 243 6.32 -8.20 -14.11
CA VAL A 243 6.34 -7.43 -15.36
C VAL A 243 5.90 -8.31 -16.55
N GLN A 244 6.38 -9.56 -16.65
CA GLN A 244 5.94 -10.50 -17.69
C GLN A 244 4.44 -10.79 -17.59
N ILE A 245 3.90 -10.96 -16.37
CA ILE A 245 2.44 -11.16 -16.19
C ILE A 245 1.67 -9.95 -16.72
N ALA A 246 2.10 -8.72 -16.43
CA ALA A 246 1.47 -7.51 -16.94
C ALA A 246 1.52 -7.46 -18.48
N GLN A 247 2.69 -7.78 -19.08
CA GLN A 247 2.88 -7.81 -20.54
C GLN A 247 2.01 -8.88 -21.22
N HIS A 248 1.83 -10.05 -20.61
CA HIS A 248 0.92 -11.09 -21.11
C HIS A 248 -0.54 -10.65 -21.10
N GLN A 249 -0.92 -9.69 -20.25
CA GLN A 249 -2.25 -9.07 -20.27
C GLN A 249 -2.37 -7.92 -21.31
N GLY A 250 -1.34 -7.66 -22.08
CA GLY A 250 -1.33 -6.66 -23.15
C GLY A 250 -0.73 -5.30 -22.77
N PHE A 251 -0.22 -5.15 -21.56
CA PHE A 251 0.46 -3.92 -21.15
C PHE A 251 1.86 -3.79 -21.78
N ILE A 252 2.25 -2.54 -22.02
CA ILE A 252 3.61 -2.16 -22.42
C ILE A 252 4.25 -1.40 -21.27
N THR A 253 5.46 -1.75 -20.86
CA THR A 253 6.21 -1.00 -19.86
C THR A 253 6.66 0.32 -20.46
N GLN A 254 6.17 1.45 -19.93
CA GLN A 254 6.52 2.78 -20.43
C GLN A 254 7.63 3.42 -19.60
N GLY A 255 7.68 3.18 -18.31
CA GLY A 255 8.68 3.76 -17.43
C GLY A 255 8.77 3.09 -16.07
N ILE A 256 9.85 3.39 -15.38
CA ILE A 256 10.12 2.92 -14.01
C ILE A 256 10.62 4.12 -13.22
N VAL A 257 9.97 4.41 -12.09
CA VAL A 257 10.40 5.44 -11.14
C VAL A 257 11.06 4.74 -9.95
N ASP A 258 12.33 5.03 -9.71
CA ASP A 258 13.05 4.56 -8.53
C ASP A 258 12.65 5.41 -7.31
N LEU A 259 12.23 4.77 -6.23
CA LEU A 259 11.80 5.43 -5.01
C LEU A 259 12.98 5.76 -4.06
N ILE A 260 14.23 5.57 -4.49
CA ILE A 260 15.42 5.90 -3.71
C ILE A 260 15.45 7.38 -3.30
N ALA A 261 14.93 8.28 -4.13
CA ALA A 261 14.88 9.72 -3.84
C ALA A 261 14.01 10.06 -2.60
N CYS A 262 13.10 9.18 -2.21
CA CYS A 262 12.34 9.29 -0.97
C CYS A 262 12.73 8.26 0.09
N SER A 263 13.95 7.68 -0.03
CA SER A 263 14.56 6.70 0.90
C SER A 263 13.89 5.31 0.91
N TYR A 264 13.32 4.91 -0.22
CA TYR A 264 12.75 3.58 -0.43
C TYR A 264 13.57 2.84 -1.48
N GLU A 265 14.75 2.34 -1.08
CA GLU A 265 15.66 1.60 -1.96
C GLU A 265 15.06 0.27 -2.41
N TYR A 266 15.38 -0.13 -3.65
CA TYR A 266 14.89 -1.36 -4.28
C TYR A 266 13.36 -1.44 -4.37
N GLN A 267 12.70 -0.29 -4.35
CA GLN A 267 11.27 -0.12 -4.51
C GLN A 267 11.01 0.84 -5.67
N TYR A 268 10.02 0.53 -6.49
CA TYR A 268 9.80 1.18 -7.77
C TYR A 268 8.32 1.40 -8.05
N LEU A 269 7.97 2.48 -8.75
CA LEU A 269 6.68 2.57 -9.45
C LEU A 269 6.90 2.14 -10.91
N TYR A 270 6.31 1.03 -11.30
CA TYR A 270 6.24 0.60 -12.69
C TYR A 270 5.03 1.27 -13.35
N ILE A 271 5.28 1.93 -14.48
CA ILE A 271 4.26 2.60 -15.29
C ILE A 271 4.06 1.75 -16.54
N PHE A 272 2.92 1.10 -16.61
CA PHE A 272 2.48 0.33 -17.75
C PHE A 272 1.45 1.14 -18.54
N VAL A 273 1.42 0.99 -19.87
CA VAL A 273 0.39 1.60 -20.72
C VAL A 273 -0.43 0.52 -21.40
N LYS A 274 -1.74 0.72 -21.44
CA LYS A 274 -2.65 -0.03 -22.31
C LYS A 274 -2.55 0.58 -23.71
N PRO A 275 -2.13 -0.16 -24.75
CA PRO A 275 -2.10 0.36 -26.12
C PRO A 275 -3.46 0.90 -26.58
N ASN A 276 -3.42 1.78 -27.61
CA ASN A 276 -4.63 2.32 -28.26
C ASN A 276 -5.36 1.25 -29.07
#